data_60c51611b50b86c1e6f3055c3394736e
#
_entry.id   60c51611b50b86c1e6f3055c3394736e
#
_cell.length_a   1.000
_cell.length_b   1.000
_cell.length_c   1.000
_cell.angle_alpha   90.00
_cell.angle_beta   90.00
_cell.angle_gamma   90.00
#
_symmetry.space_group_name_H-M   'P 1'
#
loop_
_entity.id
_entity.type
_entity.pdbx_description
1 polymer ?
#
loop_
_entity_poly.entity_id
_entity_poly.type
_entity_poly.pdbx_seq_one_letter_code
_entity_poly.pdbx_strand_id
1 'polypeptide(L)'
;MWRYQTAHFPDSHAVNLPGHPHGQIPKSVEECVDWLAKYIKGTGCKDVVMAGHSLGGAIALMYALRYPRELEGIIIVGSGARLRVHPRFLTPCEEAIEGDGQNWSQLVEDMYRSTSAGYKREITEKQKAIGPAAMLNDFLCCDKFDIMNRVHEIRLPALIICGESDVMTPVKYASYLGAKIANSKLVIVPQAGHLVFAEKPEVVNKAIEDFVKTLSS
;
A
#
# COMPACT_ATOMS: atom_id res chain seq x y z
N MET A 1 8.11 4.48 -4.74
CA MET A 1 7.90 4.40 -3.29
C MET A 1 8.86 3.40 -2.61
N TRP A 2 8.96 2.17 -3.06
CA TRP A 2 9.66 1.03 -2.43
C TRP A 2 11.19 1.00 -2.57
N ARG A 3 11.87 2.14 -2.74
CA ARG A 3 13.32 2.19 -3.05
C ARG A 3 14.21 1.47 -2.04
N TYR A 4 13.88 1.52 -0.74
CA TYR A 4 14.69 0.85 0.29
C TYR A 4 14.47 -0.67 0.30
N GLN A 5 13.26 -1.11 -0.05
CA GLN A 5 12.93 -2.52 -0.14
C GLN A 5 13.52 -3.13 -1.42
N THR A 6 13.37 -2.46 -2.56
CA THR A 6 13.96 -2.94 -3.83
C THR A 6 15.49 -2.94 -3.83
N ALA A 7 16.12 -2.03 -3.08
CA ALA A 7 17.56 -2.07 -2.88
C ALA A 7 18.01 -3.23 -1.97
N HIS A 8 17.16 -3.63 -1.02
CA HIS A 8 17.45 -4.72 -0.08
C HIS A 8 17.09 -6.11 -0.65
N PHE A 9 16.05 -6.20 -1.46
CA PHE A 9 15.56 -7.41 -2.11
C PHE A 9 15.73 -7.28 -3.63
N PRO A 10 16.91 -7.65 -4.20
CA PRO A 10 17.23 -7.40 -5.62
C PRO A 10 16.29 -8.11 -6.60
N ASP A 11 15.71 -9.25 -6.19
CA ASP A 11 14.76 -10.02 -7.01
C ASP A 11 13.30 -9.49 -6.92
N SER A 12 13.08 -8.37 -6.22
CA SER A 12 11.76 -7.79 -6.08
C SER A 12 11.40 -6.87 -7.24
N HIS A 13 10.11 -6.83 -7.59
CA HIS A 13 9.55 -5.97 -8.63
C HIS A 13 8.64 -4.90 -8.01
N ALA A 14 9.05 -3.63 -8.06
CA ALA A 14 8.17 -2.52 -7.70
C ALA A 14 7.31 -2.13 -8.91
N VAL A 15 6.02 -2.37 -8.80
CA VAL A 15 5.07 -2.16 -9.89
C VAL A 15 4.43 -0.78 -9.79
N ASN A 16 4.41 -0.02 -10.88
CA ASN A 16 3.59 1.17 -11.01
C ASN A 16 2.20 0.78 -11.48
N LEU A 17 1.17 1.18 -10.75
CA LEU A 17 -0.21 0.99 -11.20
C LEU A 17 -0.50 1.84 -12.45
N PRO A 18 -1.46 1.45 -13.28
CA PRO A 18 -1.92 2.28 -14.40
C PRO A 18 -2.35 3.67 -13.92
N GLY A 19 -1.99 4.71 -14.69
CA GLY A 19 -2.20 6.09 -14.26
C GLY A 19 -1.06 6.69 -13.42
N HIS A 20 0.01 5.92 -13.11
CA HIS A 20 1.13 6.36 -12.27
C HIS A 20 2.49 6.28 -13.00
N PRO A 21 2.81 7.20 -13.92
CA PRO A 21 1.97 8.27 -14.51
C PRO A 21 1.29 7.85 -15.82
N HIS A 22 1.46 6.62 -16.31
CA HIS A 22 0.98 6.20 -17.63
C HIS A 22 -0.15 5.16 -17.56
N GLY A 23 -0.97 5.16 -18.60
CA GLY A 23 -2.10 4.23 -18.72
C GLY A 23 -3.41 4.78 -18.15
N GLN A 24 -4.47 4.01 -18.30
CA GLN A 24 -5.79 4.38 -17.82
C GLN A 24 -5.89 4.12 -16.31
N ILE A 25 -6.31 5.12 -15.55
CA ILE A 25 -6.48 5.05 -14.09
C ILE A 25 -7.60 4.04 -13.75
N PRO A 26 -7.34 2.98 -12.96
CA PRO A 26 -8.37 2.06 -12.49
C PRO A 26 -9.34 2.77 -11.55
N LYS A 27 -10.63 2.46 -11.66
CA LYS A 27 -11.69 3.12 -10.89
C LYS A 27 -12.07 2.40 -9.59
N SER A 28 -11.47 1.24 -9.34
CA SER A 28 -11.70 0.46 -8.12
C SER A 28 -10.49 -0.42 -7.79
N VAL A 29 -10.47 -0.95 -6.56
CA VAL A 29 -9.48 -1.94 -6.12
C VAL A 29 -9.57 -3.21 -6.98
N GLU A 30 -10.77 -3.61 -7.38
CA GLU A 30 -11.01 -4.77 -8.22
C GLU A 30 -10.37 -4.62 -9.62
N GLU A 31 -10.48 -3.45 -10.23
CA GLU A 31 -9.83 -3.16 -11.51
C GLU A 31 -8.30 -3.19 -11.40
N CYS A 32 -7.75 -2.68 -10.28
CA CYS A 32 -6.32 -2.80 -9.99
C CYS A 32 -5.89 -4.26 -9.89
N VAL A 33 -6.67 -5.09 -9.21
CA VAL A 33 -6.43 -6.54 -9.08
C VAL A 33 -6.48 -7.24 -10.43
N ASP A 34 -7.47 -6.95 -11.26
CA ASP A 34 -7.61 -7.54 -12.59
C ASP A 34 -6.44 -7.18 -13.52
N TRP A 35 -5.96 -5.94 -13.42
CA TRP A 35 -4.78 -5.50 -14.14
C TRP A 35 -3.52 -6.21 -13.62
N LEU A 36 -3.35 -6.29 -12.28
CA LEU A 36 -2.19 -6.88 -11.64
C LEU A 36 -2.08 -8.39 -11.92
N ALA A 37 -3.21 -9.11 -11.98
CA ALA A 37 -3.25 -10.52 -12.34
C ALA A 37 -2.72 -10.75 -13.77
N LYS A 38 -3.12 -9.90 -14.73
CA LYS A 38 -2.57 -9.94 -16.09
C LYS A 38 -1.08 -9.63 -16.12
N TYR A 39 -0.64 -8.65 -15.32
CA TYR A 39 0.76 -8.28 -15.21
C TYR A 39 1.60 -9.45 -14.67
N ILE A 40 1.23 -10.04 -13.53
CA ILE A 40 1.94 -11.17 -12.92
C ILE A 40 2.02 -12.34 -13.90
N LYS A 41 0.91 -12.69 -14.54
CA LYS A 41 0.88 -13.74 -15.57
C LYS A 41 1.85 -13.45 -16.73
N GLY A 42 1.96 -12.18 -17.13
CA GLY A 42 2.85 -11.73 -18.21
C GLY A 42 4.34 -11.78 -17.82
N THR A 43 4.69 -11.67 -16.55
CA THR A 43 6.08 -11.78 -16.07
C THR A 43 6.59 -13.20 -16.01
N GLY A 44 5.70 -14.19 -15.90
CA GLY A 44 6.06 -15.59 -15.66
C GLY A 44 6.61 -15.86 -14.26
N CYS A 45 6.51 -14.91 -13.32
CA CYS A 45 6.95 -15.10 -11.93
C CYS A 45 6.15 -16.24 -11.27
N LYS A 46 6.86 -17.03 -10.48
CA LYS A 46 6.32 -18.09 -9.62
C LYS A 46 6.61 -17.74 -8.16
N ASP A 47 5.93 -18.44 -7.26
CA ASP A 47 6.17 -18.32 -5.81
C ASP A 47 6.09 -16.85 -5.33
N VAL A 48 5.03 -16.15 -5.78
CA VAL A 48 4.89 -14.70 -5.59
C VAL A 48 4.48 -14.36 -4.17
N VAL A 49 5.26 -13.51 -3.50
CA VAL A 49 4.86 -12.81 -2.27
C VAL A 49 4.48 -11.38 -2.63
N MET A 50 3.22 -11.02 -2.39
CA MET A 50 2.71 -9.70 -2.76
C MET A 50 2.77 -8.73 -1.60
N ALA A 51 3.50 -7.63 -1.77
CA ALA A 51 3.59 -6.54 -0.80
C ALA A 51 2.80 -5.31 -1.25
N GLY A 52 1.99 -4.73 -0.35
CA GLY A 52 1.23 -3.53 -0.64
C GLY A 52 1.17 -2.55 0.52
N HIS A 53 1.29 -1.25 0.22
CA HIS A 53 1.14 -0.16 1.17
C HIS A 53 -0.14 0.62 0.90
N SER A 54 -0.89 0.94 1.94
CA SER A 54 -2.13 1.75 1.87
C SER A 54 -3.11 1.16 0.84
N LEU A 55 -3.43 1.86 -0.27
CA LEU A 55 -4.20 1.31 -1.41
C LEU A 55 -3.60 -0.01 -1.92
N GLY A 56 -2.27 -0.10 -2.03
CA GLY A 56 -1.59 -1.34 -2.42
C GLY A 56 -1.87 -2.50 -1.45
N GLY A 57 -2.05 -2.21 -0.16
CA GLY A 57 -2.45 -3.21 0.84
C GLY A 57 -3.89 -3.70 0.61
N ALA A 58 -4.82 -2.80 0.26
CA ALA A 58 -6.17 -3.17 -0.13
C ALA A 58 -6.18 -4.05 -1.40
N ILE A 59 -5.33 -3.71 -2.38
CA ILE A 59 -5.15 -4.51 -3.60
C ILE A 59 -4.62 -5.91 -3.25
N ALA A 60 -3.59 -6.02 -2.39
CA ALA A 60 -3.03 -7.30 -1.99
C ALA A 60 -4.05 -8.17 -1.23
N LEU A 61 -4.86 -7.58 -0.34
CA LEU A 61 -5.94 -8.28 0.37
C LEU A 61 -7.02 -8.79 -0.61
N MET A 62 -7.45 -7.94 -1.55
CA MET A 62 -8.45 -8.33 -2.56
C MET A 62 -7.88 -9.39 -3.51
N TYR A 63 -6.60 -9.28 -3.89
CA TYR A 63 -5.92 -10.28 -4.72
C TYR A 63 -5.89 -11.64 -4.01
N ALA A 64 -5.53 -11.68 -2.73
CA ALA A 64 -5.53 -12.90 -1.92
C ALA A 64 -6.91 -13.56 -1.81
N LEU A 65 -8.00 -12.78 -1.83
CA LEU A 65 -9.36 -13.30 -1.86
C LEU A 65 -9.78 -13.87 -3.23
N ARG A 66 -9.28 -13.30 -4.33
CA ARG A 66 -9.69 -13.67 -5.70
C ARG A 66 -8.79 -14.74 -6.32
N TYR A 67 -7.48 -14.67 -6.04
CA TYR A 67 -6.44 -15.50 -6.66
C TYR A 67 -5.50 -16.14 -5.62
N PRO A 68 -6.02 -16.80 -4.56
CA PRO A 68 -5.18 -17.29 -3.45
C PRO A 68 -4.13 -18.32 -3.88
N ARG A 69 -4.33 -19.01 -5.02
CA ARG A 69 -3.40 -20.04 -5.52
C ARG A 69 -2.24 -19.46 -6.31
N GLU A 70 -2.22 -18.18 -6.56
CA GLU A 70 -1.16 -17.48 -7.30
C GLU A 70 -0.14 -16.82 -6.37
N LEU A 71 -0.34 -16.93 -5.04
CA LEU A 71 0.50 -16.29 -4.03
C LEU A 71 0.97 -17.30 -2.98
N GLU A 72 2.23 -17.16 -2.55
CA GLU A 72 2.79 -17.83 -1.38
C GLU A 72 2.48 -17.08 -0.06
N GLY A 73 2.30 -15.78 -0.13
CA GLY A 73 1.98 -14.95 1.02
C GLY A 73 1.71 -13.49 0.66
N ILE A 74 1.22 -12.73 1.63
CA ILE A 74 0.96 -11.30 1.48
C ILE A 74 1.63 -10.48 2.57
N ILE A 75 2.05 -9.27 2.22
CA ILE A 75 2.65 -8.30 3.14
C ILE A 75 1.83 -7.02 3.05
N ILE A 76 1.15 -6.68 4.13
CA ILE A 76 0.24 -5.53 4.22
C ILE A 76 0.89 -4.45 5.08
N VAL A 77 1.16 -3.30 4.50
CA VAL A 77 1.83 -2.19 5.18
C VAL A 77 0.92 -0.97 5.25
N GLY A 78 0.63 -0.47 6.44
CA GLY A 78 -0.19 0.73 6.63
C GLY A 78 -1.54 0.66 5.88
N SER A 79 -2.31 -0.41 6.11
CA SER A 79 -3.59 -0.63 5.42
C SER A 79 -4.61 -1.33 6.32
N GLY A 80 -5.77 -1.71 5.79
CA GLY A 80 -6.85 -2.32 6.57
C GLY A 80 -7.89 -3.02 5.70
N ALA A 81 -8.82 -3.74 6.34
CA ALA A 81 -9.94 -4.41 5.68
C ALA A 81 -11.03 -3.44 5.17
N ARG A 82 -11.01 -2.21 5.64
CA ARG A 82 -11.85 -1.09 5.19
C ARG A 82 -11.03 0.18 5.32
N LEU A 83 -11.03 1.00 4.27
CA LEU A 83 -10.32 2.26 4.23
C LEU A 83 -11.31 3.40 4.02
N ARG A 84 -11.50 4.24 5.04
CA ARG A 84 -12.34 5.45 4.92
C ARG A 84 -11.43 6.67 4.83
N VAL A 85 -11.64 7.47 3.81
CA VAL A 85 -10.80 8.64 3.53
C VAL A 85 -11.48 9.90 4.07
N HIS A 86 -10.79 10.60 4.95
CA HIS A 86 -11.32 11.85 5.50
C HIS A 86 -11.34 12.95 4.43
N PRO A 87 -12.37 13.81 4.33
CA PRO A 87 -12.47 14.88 3.33
C PRO A 87 -11.23 15.77 3.21
N ARG A 88 -10.49 15.99 4.29
CA ARG A 88 -9.22 16.76 4.27
C ARG A 88 -8.19 16.27 3.25
N PHE A 89 -8.31 15.02 2.77
CA PHE A 89 -7.45 14.47 1.73
C PHE A 89 -8.08 14.57 0.33
N LEU A 90 -9.41 14.58 0.25
CA LEU A 90 -10.14 14.66 -1.02
C LEU A 90 -10.23 16.10 -1.53
N THR A 91 -10.70 17.02 -0.67
CA THR A 91 -10.95 18.41 -1.02
C THR A 91 -9.73 19.11 -1.68
N PRO A 92 -8.49 18.99 -1.15
CA PRO A 92 -7.34 19.61 -1.83
C PRO A 92 -7.08 19.08 -3.25
N CYS A 93 -7.41 17.80 -3.51
CA CYS A 93 -7.27 17.22 -4.84
C CYS A 93 -8.37 17.75 -5.78
N GLU A 94 -9.60 17.88 -5.30
CA GLU A 94 -10.74 18.42 -6.04
C GLU A 94 -10.48 19.88 -6.44
N GLU A 95 -10.07 20.73 -5.48
CA GLU A 95 -9.71 22.12 -5.70
C GLU A 95 -8.58 22.26 -6.75
N ALA A 96 -7.57 21.38 -6.67
CA ALA A 96 -6.46 21.41 -7.62
C ALA A 96 -6.88 21.03 -9.05
N ILE A 97 -7.85 20.15 -9.22
CA ILE A 97 -8.42 19.79 -10.52
C ILE A 97 -9.20 20.98 -11.11
N GLU A 98 -9.84 21.78 -10.24
CA GLU A 98 -10.59 23.00 -10.61
C GLU A 98 -9.68 24.22 -10.86
N GLY A 99 -8.38 24.13 -10.57
CA GLY A 99 -7.37 25.15 -10.86
C GLY A 99 -6.70 25.78 -9.63
N ASP A 100 -7.12 25.46 -8.41
CA ASP A 100 -6.45 25.88 -7.17
C ASP A 100 -5.61 24.75 -6.57
N GLY A 101 -4.36 24.67 -6.97
CA GLY A 101 -3.43 23.63 -6.56
C GLY A 101 -2.65 23.90 -5.26
N GLN A 102 -2.89 25.02 -4.56
CA GLN A 102 -2.10 25.39 -3.39
C GLN A 102 -2.26 24.37 -2.23
N ASN A 103 -3.50 24.08 -1.86
CA ASN A 103 -3.82 23.13 -0.79
C ASN A 103 -3.34 21.71 -1.12
N TRP A 104 -3.45 21.28 -2.38
CA TRP A 104 -2.94 19.98 -2.82
C TRP A 104 -1.42 19.90 -2.73
N SER A 105 -0.71 20.95 -3.14
CA SER A 105 0.74 21.01 -3.03
C SER A 105 1.20 20.90 -1.58
N GLN A 106 0.52 21.57 -0.66
CA GLN A 106 0.77 21.48 0.78
C GLN A 106 0.44 20.09 1.32
N LEU A 107 -0.68 19.49 0.91
CA LEU A 107 -1.03 18.11 1.28
C LEU A 107 0.08 17.13 0.90
N VAL A 108 0.59 17.20 -0.33
CA VAL A 108 1.69 16.34 -0.81
C VAL A 108 2.95 16.52 0.05
N GLU A 109 3.32 17.75 0.40
CA GLU A 109 4.47 18.03 1.26
C GLU A 109 4.28 17.45 2.67
N ASP A 110 3.08 17.58 3.23
CA ASP A 110 2.77 17.11 4.58
C ASP A 110 2.71 15.58 4.68
N MET A 111 2.25 14.90 3.65
CA MET A 111 2.20 13.43 3.61
C MET A 111 3.58 12.79 3.79
N TYR A 112 4.64 13.44 3.34
CA TYR A 112 6.01 12.90 3.35
C TYR A 112 6.93 13.55 4.38
N ARG A 113 6.40 14.41 5.28
CA ARG A 113 7.20 15.20 6.22
C ARG A 113 8.02 14.37 7.23
N SER A 114 7.57 13.17 7.58
CA SER A 114 8.23 12.27 8.54
C SER A 114 9.36 11.45 7.93
N THR A 115 9.56 11.51 6.61
CA THR A 115 10.61 10.76 5.93
C THR A 115 11.91 11.56 5.83
N SER A 116 13.02 10.89 5.44
CA SER A 116 14.29 11.58 5.21
C SER A 116 14.17 12.65 4.12
N ALA A 117 14.93 13.73 4.24
CA ALA A 117 14.85 14.87 3.29
C ALA A 117 15.07 14.45 1.83
N GLY A 118 15.99 13.51 1.58
CA GLY A 118 16.25 13.01 0.22
C GLY A 118 15.09 12.19 -0.33
N TYR A 119 14.48 11.34 0.49
CA TYR A 119 13.29 10.58 0.11
C TYR A 119 12.10 11.51 -0.12
N LYS A 120 11.85 12.43 0.82
CA LYS A 120 10.77 13.42 0.72
C LYS A 120 10.83 14.16 -0.62
N ARG A 121 11.98 14.74 -0.97
CA ARG A 121 12.14 15.48 -2.24
C ARG A 121 11.77 14.61 -3.44
N GLU A 122 12.36 13.42 -3.55
CA GLU A 122 12.13 12.52 -4.67
C GLU A 122 10.66 12.11 -4.81
N ILE A 123 10.02 11.71 -3.71
CA ILE A 123 8.65 11.21 -3.77
C ILE A 123 7.62 12.34 -3.99
N THR A 124 7.87 13.53 -3.43
CA THR A 124 7.04 14.71 -3.66
C THR A 124 7.06 15.12 -5.14
N GLU A 125 8.23 15.14 -5.77
CA GLU A 125 8.35 15.42 -7.20
C GLU A 125 7.60 14.40 -8.06
N LYS A 126 7.74 13.11 -7.75
CA LYS A 126 6.99 12.03 -8.43
C LYS A 126 5.49 12.17 -8.24
N GLN A 127 5.03 12.48 -7.03
CA GLN A 127 3.62 12.66 -6.75
C GLN A 127 3.03 13.86 -7.48
N LYS A 128 3.79 14.96 -7.53
CA LYS A 128 3.39 16.15 -8.30
C LYS A 128 3.33 15.87 -9.82
N ALA A 129 4.22 15.02 -10.33
CA ALA A 129 4.20 14.60 -11.73
C ALA A 129 3.01 13.69 -12.08
N ILE A 130 2.55 12.86 -11.14
CA ILE A 130 1.35 12.02 -11.27
C ILE A 130 0.09 12.90 -11.30
N GLY A 131 0.03 13.91 -10.45
CA GLY A 131 -1.02 14.92 -10.42
C GLY A 131 -2.20 14.62 -9.47
N PRO A 132 -3.07 15.64 -9.25
CA PRO A 132 -4.16 15.56 -8.28
C PRO A 132 -5.27 14.59 -8.69
N ALA A 133 -5.54 14.42 -9.98
CA ALA A 133 -6.61 13.56 -10.47
C ALA A 133 -6.34 12.07 -10.16
N ALA A 134 -5.11 11.60 -10.33
CA ALA A 134 -4.75 10.23 -9.97
C ALA A 134 -4.77 10.03 -8.44
N MET A 135 -4.27 11.00 -7.67
CA MET A 135 -4.32 10.95 -6.21
C MET A 135 -5.76 10.92 -5.68
N LEU A 136 -6.66 11.76 -6.23
CA LEU A 136 -8.08 11.74 -5.88
C LEU A 136 -8.70 10.38 -6.16
N ASN A 137 -8.43 9.82 -7.33
CA ASN A 137 -8.93 8.50 -7.70
C ASN A 137 -8.45 7.40 -6.74
N ASP A 138 -7.18 7.42 -6.35
CA ASP A 138 -6.63 6.47 -5.38
C ASP A 138 -7.33 6.56 -4.03
N PHE A 139 -7.58 7.77 -3.54
CA PHE A 139 -8.35 8.00 -2.33
C PHE A 139 -9.80 7.52 -2.46
N LEU A 140 -10.45 7.75 -3.60
CA LEU A 140 -11.81 7.27 -3.84
C LEU A 140 -11.88 5.74 -3.93
N CYS A 141 -10.87 5.09 -4.51
CA CYS A 141 -10.74 3.63 -4.48
C CYS A 141 -10.60 3.11 -3.05
N CYS A 142 -9.76 3.77 -2.22
CA CYS A 142 -9.64 3.45 -0.80
C CYS A 142 -10.99 3.61 -0.08
N ASP A 143 -11.68 4.75 -0.26
CA ASP A 143 -12.91 5.06 0.46
C ASP A 143 -14.05 4.08 0.19
N LYS A 144 -14.11 3.54 -1.03
CA LYS A 144 -15.08 2.50 -1.42
C LYS A 144 -14.72 1.10 -0.95
N PHE A 145 -13.44 0.86 -0.61
CA PHE A 145 -12.96 -0.47 -0.24
C PHE A 145 -13.48 -0.92 1.11
N ASP A 146 -14.17 -2.07 1.15
CA ASP A 146 -14.65 -2.71 2.37
C ASP A 146 -14.78 -4.22 2.19
N ILE A 147 -13.91 -4.97 2.87
CA ILE A 147 -13.94 -6.44 2.92
C ILE A 147 -14.00 -6.96 4.35
N MET A 148 -14.47 -6.15 5.31
CA MET A 148 -14.49 -6.54 6.72
C MET A 148 -15.20 -7.86 6.98
N ASN A 149 -16.26 -8.14 6.24
CA ASN A 149 -17.03 -9.39 6.35
C ASN A 149 -16.38 -10.60 5.63
N ARG A 150 -15.29 -10.38 4.86
CA ARG A 150 -14.63 -11.41 4.05
C ARG A 150 -13.17 -11.66 4.42
N VAL A 151 -12.53 -10.75 5.14
CA VAL A 151 -11.09 -10.83 5.44
C VAL A 151 -10.70 -12.15 6.13
N HIS A 152 -11.61 -12.77 6.86
CA HIS A 152 -11.41 -14.07 7.51
C HIS A 152 -11.32 -15.26 6.51
N GLU A 153 -11.69 -15.05 5.24
CA GLU A 153 -11.55 -16.06 4.17
C GLU A 153 -10.09 -16.19 3.71
N ILE A 154 -9.24 -15.19 3.99
CA ILE A 154 -7.82 -15.22 3.64
C ILE A 154 -7.10 -16.26 4.49
N ARG A 155 -6.53 -17.29 3.84
CA ARG A 155 -5.82 -18.41 4.47
C ARG A 155 -4.31 -18.36 4.21
N LEU A 156 -3.87 -17.51 3.29
CA LEU A 156 -2.46 -17.30 3.00
C LEU A 156 -1.71 -16.79 4.23
N PRO A 157 -0.43 -17.14 4.38
CA PRO A 157 0.45 -16.46 5.30
C PRO A 157 0.44 -14.95 5.06
N ALA A 158 0.35 -14.16 6.13
CA ALA A 158 0.27 -12.72 6.02
C ALA A 158 1.19 -12.03 7.03
N LEU A 159 2.01 -11.10 6.55
CA LEU A 159 2.73 -10.15 7.40
C LEU A 159 1.99 -8.81 7.38
N ILE A 160 1.63 -8.30 8.54
CA ILE A 160 0.93 -7.03 8.70
C ILE A 160 1.87 -6.08 9.43
N ILE A 161 2.19 -4.94 8.80
CA ILE A 161 3.11 -3.93 9.36
C ILE A 161 2.38 -2.59 9.46
N CYS A 162 2.48 -1.94 10.61
CA CYS A 162 1.90 -0.62 10.83
C CYS A 162 2.83 0.23 11.69
N GLY A 163 2.95 1.51 11.37
CA GLY A 163 3.59 2.47 12.27
C GLY A 163 2.72 2.77 13.47
N GLU A 164 3.32 2.85 14.66
CA GLU A 164 2.61 3.16 15.91
C GLU A 164 1.84 4.49 15.85
N SER A 165 2.40 5.47 15.15
CA SER A 165 1.86 6.82 15.00
C SER A 165 1.13 7.03 13.66
N ASP A 166 0.71 5.97 12.97
CA ASP A 166 -0.04 6.07 11.73
C ASP A 166 -1.43 6.68 11.96
N VAL A 167 -1.65 7.88 11.43
CA VAL A 167 -2.91 8.62 11.55
C VAL A 167 -3.86 8.41 10.37
N MET A 168 -3.38 7.83 9.27
CA MET A 168 -4.18 7.54 8.07
C MET A 168 -4.85 6.16 8.19
N THR A 169 -4.06 5.14 8.56
CA THR A 169 -4.53 3.79 8.83
C THR A 169 -4.09 3.36 10.23
N PRO A 170 -4.75 3.85 11.28
CA PRO A 170 -4.35 3.65 12.67
C PRO A 170 -4.16 2.17 13.03
N VAL A 171 -3.33 1.90 14.04
CA VAL A 171 -2.98 0.55 14.54
C VAL A 171 -4.20 -0.38 14.68
N LYS A 172 -5.38 0.15 15.03
CA LYS A 172 -6.62 -0.64 15.10
C LYS A 172 -6.99 -1.35 13.79
N TYR A 173 -6.58 -0.81 12.62
CA TYR A 173 -6.83 -1.44 11.32
C TYR A 173 -5.93 -2.67 11.14
N ALA A 174 -4.63 -2.51 11.46
CA ALA A 174 -3.67 -3.60 11.44
C ALA A 174 -4.02 -4.69 12.47
N SER A 175 -4.42 -4.29 13.68
CA SER A 175 -4.87 -5.21 14.74
C SER A 175 -6.12 -6.00 14.32
N TYR A 176 -7.06 -5.36 13.62
CA TYR A 176 -8.23 -6.05 13.08
C TYR A 176 -7.82 -7.13 12.05
N LEU A 177 -6.92 -6.81 11.12
CA LEU A 177 -6.40 -7.79 10.15
C LEU A 177 -5.72 -8.95 10.88
N GLY A 178 -4.83 -8.66 11.85
CA GLY A 178 -4.13 -9.67 12.65
C GLY A 178 -5.07 -10.58 13.44
N ALA A 179 -6.20 -10.06 13.91
CA ALA A 179 -7.21 -10.85 14.61
C ALA A 179 -8.09 -11.70 13.69
N LYS A 180 -8.20 -11.35 12.40
CA LYS A 180 -9.11 -12.01 11.44
C LYS A 180 -8.43 -12.93 10.45
N ILE A 181 -7.16 -12.69 10.11
CA ILE A 181 -6.38 -13.56 9.22
C ILE A 181 -5.65 -14.59 10.09
N ALA A 182 -6.05 -15.86 9.99
CA ALA A 182 -5.59 -16.92 10.89
C ALA A 182 -4.05 -17.11 10.87
N ASN A 183 -3.44 -17.04 9.67
CA ASN A 183 -1.99 -17.23 9.48
C ASN A 183 -1.28 -15.88 9.37
N SER A 184 -1.50 -14.98 10.31
CA SER A 184 -0.90 -13.64 10.25
C SER A 184 0.10 -13.38 11.37
N LYS A 185 1.12 -12.57 11.02
CA LYS A 185 2.07 -11.96 11.97
C LYS A 185 1.88 -10.44 11.93
N LEU A 186 1.63 -9.83 13.09
CA LEU A 186 1.48 -8.37 13.23
C LEU A 186 2.78 -7.77 13.78
N VAL A 187 3.26 -6.70 13.14
CA VAL A 187 4.42 -5.91 13.56
C VAL A 187 4.00 -4.44 13.66
N ILE A 188 4.00 -3.91 14.89
CA ILE A 188 3.83 -2.47 15.13
C ILE A 188 5.20 -1.86 15.31
N VAL A 189 5.53 -0.86 14.50
CA VAL A 189 6.86 -0.22 14.49
C VAL A 189 6.80 1.06 15.32
N PRO A 190 7.52 1.13 16.45
CA PRO A 190 7.53 2.33 17.29
C PRO A 190 8.06 3.56 16.56
N GLN A 191 7.53 4.72 16.88
CA GLN A 191 7.96 6.02 16.35
C GLN A 191 7.96 6.07 14.81
N ALA A 192 7.02 5.39 14.18
CA ALA A 192 6.80 5.43 12.74
C ALA A 192 5.35 5.78 12.43
N GLY A 193 5.14 6.51 11.33
CA GLY A 193 3.84 6.91 10.82
C GLY A 193 3.38 6.04 9.66
N HIS A 194 2.62 6.65 8.74
CA HIS A 194 2.02 5.94 7.61
C HIS A 194 3.03 5.36 6.63
N LEU A 195 4.17 6.04 6.45
CA LEU A 195 5.23 5.62 5.53
C LEU A 195 6.30 4.78 6.24
N VAL A 196 5.89 3.91 7.14
CA VAL A 196 6.76 3.08 7.99
C VAL A 196 7.89 2.40 7.22
N PHE A 197 7.64 1.94 5.99
CA PHE A 197 8.63 1.29 5.12
C PHE A 197 9.73 2.25 4.63
N ALA A 198 9.49 3.56 4.67
CA ALA A 198 10.46 4.60 4.32
C ALA A 198 11.02 5.31 5.56
N GLU A 199 10.28 5.34 6.65
CA GLU A 199 10.69 5.96 7.92
C GLU A 199 11.62 5.03 8.74
N LYS A 200 11.38 3.73 8.69
CA LYS A 200 12.13 2.69 9.44
C LYS A 200 12.46 1.50 8.51
N PRO A 201 13.18 1.73 7.39
CA PRO A 201 13.37 0.71 6.36
C PRO A 201 14.06 -0.55 6.86
N GLU A 202 15.04 -0.44 7.79
CA GLU A 202 15.76 -1.59 8.31
C GLU A 202 14.85 -2.52 9.10
N VAL A 203 13.95 -1.95 9.94
CA VAL A 203 12.99 -2.70 10.74
C VAL A 203 12.00 -3.44 9.83
N VAL A 204 11.50 -2.74 8.81
CA VAL A 204 10.56 -3.30 7.84
C VAL A 204 11.23 -4.38 7.01
N ASN A 205 12.43 -4.15 6.48
CA ASN A 205 13.18 -5.13 5.70
C ASN A 205 13.46 -6.41 6.52
N LYS A 206 13.86 -6.25 7.78
CA LYS A 206 14.07 -7.39 8.69
C LYS A 206 12.78 -8.19 8.91
N ALA A 207 11.65 -7.51 9.12
CA ALA A 207 10.36 -8.18 9.29
C ALA A 207 9.94 -8.96 8.03
N ILE A 208 10.20 -8.39 6.84
CA ILE A 208 9.95 -9.03 5.55
C ILE A 208 10.85 -10.26 5.36
N GLU A 209 12.17 -10.14 5.63
CA GLU A 209 13.09 -11.28 5.56
C GLU A 209 12.65 -12.45 6.45
N ASP A 210 12.33 -12.14 7.71
CA ASP A 210 11.92 -13.16 8.66
C ASP A 210 10.61 -13.84 8.23
N PHE A 211 9.70 -13.09 7.62
CA PHE A 211 8.45 -13.63 7.09
C PHE A 211 8.71 -14.54 5.87
N VAL A 212 9.47 -14.06 4.88
CA VAL A 212 9.76 -14.83 3.66
C VAL A 212 10.45 -16.16 3.98
N LYS A 213 11.37 -16.18 4.96
CA LYS A 213 12.00 -17.42 5.42
C LYS A 213 11.01 -18.46 5.93
N THR A 214 9.88 -18.04 6.50
CA THR A 214 8.84 -18.97 6.98
C THR A 214 8.02 -19.60 5.85
N LEU A 215 8.04 -19.03 4.64
CA LEU A 215 7.31 -19.55 3.49
C LEU A 215 8.09 -20.66 2.76
N SER A 216 9.42 -20.67 2.92
CA SER A 216 10.34 -21.62 2.27
C SER A 216 10.57 -22.87 3.13
N SER A 217 9.89 -22.99 4.28
CA SER A 217 10.01 -24.11 5.23
C SER A 217 8.81 -25.04 5.11
#